data_330e44b48931f2d74238943dd0321918
#
_entry.id   330e44b48931f2d74238943dd0321918
#
_cell.length_a   1.000
_cell.length_b   1.000
_cell.length_c   1.000
_cell.angle_alpha   90.00
_cell.angle_beta   90.00
_cell.angle_gamma   90.00
#
_symmetry.space_group_name_H-M   'P 1'
#
loop_
_entity.id
_entity.type
_entity.pdbx_description
1 polymer ?
#
loop_
_entity_poly.entity_id
_entity_poly.type
_entity_poly.pdbx_seq_one_letter_code
_entity_poly.pdbx_strand_id
1 'polypeptide(L)'
;MNVLIVANSFIIKESISNIFKKVYNRSNIKITNKIENLSIDELNFYDMILVNIVKNDLNFFNKVIQLKNNKNKIIILDQLKNDKVLKLCIEKNIDGYVVDFEDEDEFKYIINKIICGKKFYDADVIQKALGSKNKTQGLILTPREEEVMLEVKKGFSNKEIADKLGITESTVKKHLSSVLQKLNFKSRKDVIIYGNNE
;
A
#
# COMPACT_ATOMS: atom_id res chain seq x y z
N MET A 1 -2.62 -4.81 19.36
CA MET A 1 -3.48 -4.54 18.19
C MET A 1 -4.10 -5.86 17.73
N ASN A 2 -5.41 -5.90 17.58
CA ASN A 2 -6.14 -7.07 17.08
C ASN A 2 -6.32 -6.91 15.57
N VAL A 3 -5.81 -7.86 14.79
CA VAL A 3 -5.81 -7.81 13.33
C VAL A 3 -6.57 -8.99 12.77
N LEU A 4 -7.49 -8.73 11.85
CA LEU A 4 -8.16 -9.74 11.05
C LEU A 4 -7.59 -9.71 9.63
N ILE A 5 -7.08 -10.84 9.17
CA ILE A 5 -6.63 -11.04 7.79
C ILE A 5 -7.65 -11.90 7.06
N VAL A 6 -8.27 -11.34 6.04
CA VAL A 6 -9.22 -12.03 5.17
C VAL A 6 -8.55 -12.28 3.82
N ALA A 7 -8.16 -13.51 3.56
CA ALA A 7 -7.47 -13.89 2.33
C ALA A 7 -7.76 -15.34 1.96
N ASN A 8 -7.75 -15.65 0.67
CA ASN A 8 -7.91 -17.03 0.17
C ASN A 8 -6.54 -17.72 -0.07
N SER A 9 -5.52 -16.96 -0.46
CA SER A 9 -4.18 -17.50 -0.71
C SER A 9 -3.46 -17.82 0.59
N PHE A 10 -2.94 -19.03 0.71
CA PHE A 10 -2.11 -19.46 1.83
C PHE A 10 -0.85 -18.59 1.95
N ILE A 11 -0.17 -18.35 0.82
CA ILE A 11 1.06 -17.55 0.79
C ILE A 11 0.81 -16.13 1.32
N ILE A 12 -0.26 -15.48 0.88
CA ILE A 12 -0.60 -14.13 1.31
C ILE A 12 -0.92 -14.10 2.81
N LYS A 13 -1.66 -15.08 3.30
CA LYS A 13 -1.97 -15.21 4.74
C LYS A 13 -0.71 -15.27 5.59
N GLU A 14 0.18 -16.19 5.24
CA GLU A 14 1.43 -16.42 5.97
C GLU A 14 2.36 -15.20 5.87
N SER A 15 2.53 -14.65 4.67
CA SER A 15 3.41 -13.49 4.46
C SER A 15 2.96 -12.29 5.28
N ILE A 16 1.68 -11.91 5.17
CA ILE A 16 1.15 -10.76 5.91
C ILE A 16 1.18 -11.01 7.41
N SER A 17 0.79 -12.23 7.87
CA SER A 17 0.83 -12.58 9.29
C SER A 17 2.23 -12.49 9.87
N ASN A 18 3.23 -12.99 9.14
CA ASN A 18 4.63 -12.98 9.59
C ASN A 18 5.19 -11.56 9.65
N ILE A 19 4.89 -10.72 8.65
CA ILE A 19 5.30 -9.31 8.67
C ILE A 19 4.64 -8.58 9.85
N PHE A 20 3.34 -8.77 10.08
CA PHE A 20 2.65 -8.18 11.22
C PHE A 20 3.27 -8.60 12.56
N LYS A 21 3.57 -9.89 12.74
CA LYS A 21 4.20 -10.40 13.96
C LYS A 21 5.60 -9.82 14.17
N LYS A 22 6.37 -9.69 13.09
CA LYS A 22 7.72 -9.14 13.12
C LYS A 22 7.72 -7.65 13.45
N VAL A 23 6.85 -6.88 12.80
CA VAL A 23 6.78 -5.41 12.95
C VAL A 23 6.03 -5.01 14.23
N TYR A 24 4.99 -5.75 14.61
CA TYR A 24 4.12 -5.46 15.75
C TYR A 24 4.06 -6.66 16.71
N ASN A 25 5.10 -6.90 17.49
CA ASN A 25 5.30 -8.08 18.35
C ASN A 25 4.12 -8.46 19.26
N ARG A 26 3.22 -7.53 19.58
CA ARG A 26 2.04 -7.75 20.42
C ARG A 26 0.73 -7.79 19.65
N SER A 27 0.77 -8.12 18.36
CA SER A 27 -0.44 -8.23 17.55
C SER A 27 -1.09 -9.59 17.74
N ASN A 28 -2.41 -9.58 18.03
CA ASN A 28 -3.24 -10.77 18.00
C ASN A 28 -3.86 -10.88 16.61
N ILE A 29 -3.49 -11.91 15.86
CA ILE A 29 -3.86 -12.06 14.44
C ILE A 29 -4.81 -13.24 14.27
N LYS A 30 -6.01 -12.97 13.77
CA LYS A 30 -6.93 -13.99 13.27
C LYS A 30 -6.92 -13.99 11.75
N ILE A 31 -6.88 -15.18 11.16
CA ILE A 31 -6.88 -15.37 9.71
C ILE A 31 -8.15 -16.13 9.33
N THR A 32 -8.84 -15.66 8.30
CA THR A 32 -10.02 -16.34 7.74
C THR A 32 -10.05 -16.25 6.22
N ASN A 33 -10.75 -17.14 5.59
CA ASN A 33 -11.11 -17.08 4.18
C ASN A 33 -12.57 -16.71 3.93
N LYS A 34 -13.36 -16.63 5.00
CA LYS A 34 -14.81 -16.36 4.95
C LYS A 34 -15.17 -15.24 5.92
N ILE A 35 -15.47 -14.07 5.37
CA ILE A 35 -15.98 -12.95 6.16
C ILE A 35 -17.47 -13.14 6.53
N GLU A 36 -18.15 -14.00 5.80
CA GLU A 36 -19.59 -14.23 5.90
C GLU A 36 -20.02 -14.84 7.23
N ASN A 37 -19.10 -15.50 7.91
CA ASN A 37 -19.35 -16.18 9.19
C ASN A 37 -19.04 -15.27 10.40
N LEU A 38 -18.65 -14.00 10.17
CA LEU A 38 -18.33 -13.09 11.26
C LEU A 38 -19.52 -12.18 11.55
N SER A 39 -19.93 -12.13 12.82
CA SER A 39 -20.92 -11.17 13.29
C SER A 39 -20.31 -9.75 13.36
N ILE A 40 -21.17 -8.73 13.37
CA ILE A 40 -20.73 -7.33 13.52
C ILE A 40 -19.99 -7.16 14.86
N ASP A 41 -20.42 -7.84 15.91
CA ASP A 41 -19.80 -7.77 17.23
C ASP A 41 -18.39 -8.39 17.23
N GLU A 42 -18.19 -9.50 16.53
CA GLU A 42 -16.86 -10.07 16.35
C GLU A 42 -15.92 -9.13 15.58
N LEU A 43 -16.44 -8.40 14.59
CA LEU A 43 -15.65 -7.45 13.80
C LEU A 43 -15.27 -6.21 14.61
N ASN A 44 -16.11 -5.80 15.57
CA ASN A 44 -15.80 -4.71 16.49
C ASN A 44 -14.60 -5.00 17.42
N PHE A 45 -14.21 -6.28 17.55
CA PHE A 45 -13.04 -6.70 18.31
C PHE A 45 -11.72 -6.34 17.63
N TYR A 46 -11.72 -6.17 16.30
CA TYR A 46 -10.51 -5.92 15.55
C TYR A 46 -10.26 -4.41 15.36
N ASP A 47 -9.02 -4.00 15.62
CA ASP A 47 -8.55 -2.64 15.37
C ASP A 47 -8.32 -2.43 13.87
N MET A 48 -7.90 -3.51 13.18
CA MET A 48 -7.58 -3.49 11.75
C MET A 48 -8.08 -4.75 11.04
N ILE A 49 -8.64 -4.56 9.85
CA ILE A 49 -9.11 -5.64 8.98
C ILE A 49 -8.40 -5.48 7.62
N LEU A 50 -7.55 -6.43 7.26
CA LEU A 50 -6.90 -6.48 5.96
C LEU A 50 -7.60 -7.51 5.07
N VAL A 51 -8.07 -7.07 3.92
CA VAL A 51 -8.84 -7.90 2.99
C VAL A 51 -8.11 -8.01 1.67
N ASN A 52 -7.68 -9.23 1.32
CA ASN A 52 -7.11 -9.50 0.01
C ASN A 52 -8.20 -9.89 -1.00
N ILE A 53 -8.29 -9.13 -2.07
CA ILE A 53 -9.23 -9.37 -3.16
C ILE A 53 -8.52 -10.16 -4.27
N VAL A 54 -9.03 -11.37 -4.57
CA VAL A 54 -8.45 -12.29 -5.56
C VAL A 54 -9.32 -12.38 -6.82
N LYS A 55 -10.58 -11.99 -6.74
CA LYS A 55 -11.55 -12.04 -7.85
C LYS A 55 -12.38 -10.76 -7.86
N ASN A 56 -12.95 -10.44 -9.02
CA ASN A 56 -13.92 -9.35 -9.19
C ASN A 56 -15.25 -9.66 -8.48
N ASP A 57 -15.20 -10.07 -7.21
CA ASP A 57 -16.38 -10.37 -6.42
C ASP A 57 -16.86 -9.12 -5.69
N LEU A 58 -17.67 -8.34 -6.40
CA LEU A 58 -18.30 -7.14 -5.84
C LEU A 58 -19.25 -7.47 -4.67
N ASN A 59 -19.83 -8.66 -4.63
CA ASN A 59 -20.69 -9.07 -3.51
C ASN A 59 -19.88 -9.25 -2.23
N PHE A 60 -18.73 -9.91 -2.33
CA PHE A 60 -17.80 -10.02 -1.23
C PHE A 60 -17.33 -8.63 -0.76
N PHE A 61 -16.99 -7.76 -1.70
CA PHE A 61 -16.54 -6.40 -1.38
C PHE A 61 -17.65 -5.57 -0.70
N ASN A 62 -18.89 -5.65 -1.18
CA ASN A 62 -20.03 -4.96 -0.56
C ASN A 62 -20.26 -5.41 0.89
N LYS A 63 -20.06 -6.71 1.18
CA LYS A 63 -20.11 -7.22 2.56
C LYS A 63 -19.00 -6.60 3.41
N VAL A 64 -17.77 -6.55 2.91
CA VAL A 64 -16.64 -5.89 3.60
C VAL A 64 -16.98 -4.44 3.95
N ILE A 65 -17.57 -3.70 3.00
CA ILE A 65 -17.95 -2.30 3.22
C ILE A 65 -19.01 -2.16 4.31
N GLN A 66 -20.01 -3.06 4.33
CA GLN A 66 -21.06 -3.03 5.36
C GLN A 66 -20.52 -3.24 6.78
N LEU A 67 -19.33 -3.83 6.89
CA LEU A 67 -18.67 -4.09 8.16
C LEU A 67 -17.85 -2.91 8.67
N LYS A 68 -17.72 -1.86 7.84
CA LYS A 68 -16.98 -0.67 8.24
C LYS A 68 -17.74 0.08 9.33
N ASN A 69 -17.07 0.29 10.44
CA ASN A 69 -17.51 1.16 11.52
C ASN A 69 -16.40 2.18 11.86
N ASN A 70 -16.66 3.06 12.81
CA ASN A 70 -15.70 4.09 13.21
C ASN A 70 -14.58 3.54 14.12
N LYS A 71 -14.62 2.27 14.52
CA LYS A 71 -13.66 1.67 15.45
C LYS A 71 -12.52 0.95 14.74
N ASN A 72 -12.81 0.32 13.60
CA ASN A 72 -11.79 -0.45 12.88
C ASN A 72 -11.25 0.28 11.65
N LYS A 73 -10.02 -0.05 11.27
CA LYS A 73 -9.38 0.36 10.03
C LYS A 73 -9.48 -0.75 9.01
N ILE A 74 -9.96 -0.44 7.82
CA ILE A 74 -10.09 -1.41 6.72
C ILE A 74 -9.07 -1.09 5.64
N ILE A 75 -8.27 -2.11 5.28
CA ILE A 75 -7.28 -2.05 4.20
C ILE A 75 -7.65 -3.10 3.16
N ILE A 76 -7.78 -2.67 1.93
CA ILE A 76 -8.01 -3.54 0.78
C ILE A 76 -6.68 -3.77 0.07
N LEU A 77 -6.26 -5.03 -0.07
CA LEU A 77 -5.14 -5.45 -0.91
C LEU A 77 -5.72 -6.01 -2.21
N ASP A 78 -5.56 -5.27 -3.29
CA ASP A 78 -6.11 -5.59 -4.63
C ASP A 78 -5.02 -5.66 -5.70
N GLN A 79 -4.38 -6.82 -5.81
CA GLN A 79 -3.34 -7.09 -6.81
C GLN A 79 -3.87 -7.04 -8.26
N LEU A 80 -5.20 -7.10 -8.44
CA LEU A 80 -5.83 -7.02 -9.76
C LEU A 80 -5.99 -5.60 -10.28
N LYS A 81 -5.75 -4.59 -9.42
CA LYS A 81 -5.87 -3.16 -9.76
C LYS A 81 -7.25 -2.80 -10.34
N ASN A 82 -8.30 -3.26 -9.68
CA ASN A 82 -9.66 -3.11 -10.17
C ASN A 82 -10.20 -1.69 -9.92
N ASP A 83 -10.39 -0.94 -11.01
CA ASP A 83 -10.89 0.45 -10.95
C ASP A 83 -12.25 0.57 -10.24
N LYS A 84 -13.14 -0.44 -10.34
CA LYS A 84 -14.44 -0.42 -9.65
C LYS A 84 -14.26 -0.57 -8.14
N VAL A 85 -13.37 -1.45 -7.71
CA VAL A 85 -13.03 -1.64 -6.29
C VAL A 85 -12.42 -0.37 -5.73
N LEU A 86 -11.46 0.24 -6.43
CA LEU A 86 -10.86 1.50 -6.01
C LEU A 86 -11.90 2.62 -5.87
N LYS A 87 -12.77 2.81 -6.86
CA LYS A 87 -13.84 3.82 -6.79
C LYS A 87 -14.73 3.61 -5.57
N LEU A 88 -15.16 2.38 -5.32
CA LEU A 88 -15.95 2.03 -4.14
C LEU A 88 -15.18 2.27 -2.83
N CYS A 89 -13.88 1.98 -2.78
CA CYS A 89 -13.04 2.30 -1.62
C CYS A 89 -13.03 3.80 -1.30
N ILE A 90 -12.91 4.64 -2.33
CA ILE A 90 -12.94 6.09 -2.19
C ILE A 90 -14.34 6.55 -1.75
N GLU A 91 -15.41 6.14 -2.43
CA GLU A 91 -16.80 6.50 -2.12
C GLU A 91 -17.21 6.10 -0.70
N LYS A 92 -16.82 4.91 -0.26
CA LYS A 92 -17.13 4.36 1.05
C LYS A 92 -16.13 4.73 2.13
N ASN A 93 -15.17 5.60 1.78
CA ASN A 93 -14.23 6.17 2.74
C ASN A 93 -13.39 5.09 3.45
N ILE A 94 -12.99 4.01 2.76
CA ILE A 94 -12.12 2.95 3.25
C ILE A 94 -10.76 3.57 3.64
N ASP A 95 -10.07 2.99 4.64
CA ASP A 95 -8.86 3.59 5.20
C ASP A 95 -7.62 3.34 4.32
N GLY A 96 -7.54 2.19 3.64
CA GLY A 96 -6.41 1.85 2.76
C GLY A 96 -6.82 1.06 1.52
N TYR A 97 -6.24 1.41 0.37
CA TYR A 97 -6.24 0.62 -0.84
C TYR A 97 -4.82 0.46 -1.32
N VAL A 98 -4.33 -0.76 -1.31
CA VAL A 98 -2.95 -1.13 -1.62
C VAL A 98 -2.96 -2.19 -2.72
N VAL A 99 -2.08 -2.06 -3.69
CA VAL A 99 -1.93 -3.06 -4.75
C VAL A 99 -1.00 -4.17 -4.33
N ASP A 100 0.13 -3.80 -3.79
CA ASP A 100 1.16 -4.70 -3.30
C ASP A 100 2.00 -4.00 -2.22
N PHE A 101 2.79 -4.77 -1.49
CA PHE A 101 3.82 -4.26 -0.59
C PHE A 101 5.17 -4.68 -1.17
N GLU A 102 6.01 -3.72 -1.51
CA GLU A 102 7.31 -3.99 -2.12
C GLU A 102 8.30 -4.56 -1.09
N ASP A 103 8.24 -4.06 0.13
CA ASP A 103 9.08 -4.52 1.23
C ASP A 103 8.42 -4.31 2.62
N GLU A 104 9.16 -4.68 3.66
CA GLU A 104 8.71 -4.57 5.05
C GLU A 104 8.61 -3.11 5.53
N ASP A 105 9.48 -2.24 5.05
CA ASP A 105 9.51 -0.83 5.45
C ASP A 105 8.32 -0.08 4.85
N GLU A 106 7.99 -0.36 3.59
CA GLU A 106 6.78 0.17 2.96
C GLU A 106 5.51 -0.33 3.66
N PHE A 107 5.45 -1.63 3.96
CA PHE A 107 4.35 -2.20 4.75
C PHE A 107 4.17 -1.43 6.07
N LYS A 108 5.24 -1.27 6.83
CA LYS A 108 5.25 -0.56 8.11
C LYS A 108 4.81 0.90 7.97
N TYR A 109 5.30 1.59 6.94
CA TYR A 109 4.92 2.97 6.64
C TYR A 109 3.43 3.10 6.37
N ILE A 110 2.87 2.28 5.48
CA ILE A 110 1.45 2.31 5.11
C ILE A 110 0.58 2.01 6.33
N ILE A 111 0.88 0.96 7.07
CA ILE A 111 0.12 0.56 8.25
C ILE A 111 0.15 1.65 9.32
N ASN A 112 1.32 2.22 9.64
CA ASN A 112 1.44 3.31 10.61
C ASN A 112 0.65 4.55 10.19
N LYS A 113 0.69 4.91 8.91
CA LYS A 113 -0.08 6.03 8.36
C LYS A 113 -1.58 5.84 8.59
N ILE A 114 -2.08 4.62 8.37
CA ILE A 114 -3.50 4.27 8.57
C ILE A 114 -3.85 4.23 10.06
N ILE A 115 -2.98 3.69 10.92
CA ILE A 115 -3.16 3.71 12.38
C ILE A 115 -3.28 5.15 12.89
N CYS A 116 -2.48 6.07 12.36
CA CYS A 116 -2.54 7.50 12.69
C CYS A 116 -3.79 8.22 12.11
N GLY A 117 -4.75 7.49 11.54
CA GLY A 117 -6.00 8.05 11.01
C GLY A 117 -5.88 8.68 9.63
N LYS A 118 -4.71 8.59 8.98
CA LYS A 118 -4.54 9.02 7.59
C LYS A 118 -5.00 7.91 6.65
N LYS A 119 -5.41 8.29 5.43
CA LYS A 119 -5.76 7.33 4.39
C LYS A 119 -4.58 7.06 3.49
N PHE A 120 -4.56 5.85 2.94
CA PHE A 120 -3.61 5.47 1.93
C PHE A 120 -4.31 4.83 0.73
N TYR A 121 -4.10 5.37 -0.44
CA TYR A 121 -4.54 4.80 -1.70
C TYR A 121 -3.35 4.79 -2.65
N ASP A 122 -3.09 3.65 -3.26
CA ASP A 122 -2.00 3.51 -4.22
C ASP A 122 -2.14 4.53 -5.36
N ALA A 123 -1.13 5.34 -5.52
CA ALA A 123 -1.16 6.52 -6.37
C ALA A 123 -1.30 6.18 -7.87
N ASP A 124 -0.66 5.11 -8.30
CA ASP A 124 -0.67 4.68 -9.70
C ASP A 124 -2.07 4.28 -10.15
N VAL A 125 -2.85 3.70 -9.23
CA VAL A 125 -4.23 3.28 -9.51
C VAL A 125 -5.18 4.47 -9.49
N ILE A 126 -4.97 5.42 -8.57
CA ILE A 126 -5.76 6.67 -8.55
C ILE A 126 -5.60 7.43 -9.86
N GLN A 127 -4.37 7.57 -10.38
CA GLN A 127 -4.13 8.28 -11.63
C GLN A 127 -4.85 7.64 -12.81
N LYS A 128 -4.88 6.32 -12.88
CA LYS A 128 -5.61 5.60 -13.93
C LYS A 128 -7.12 5.77 -13.78
N ALA A 129 -7.65 5.65 -12.57
CA ALA A 129 -9.09 5.71 -12.32
C ALA A 129 -9.70 7.11 -12.51
N LEU A 130 -8.93 8.17 -12.28
CA LEU A 130 -9.36 9.55 -12.46
C LEU A 130 -9.23 10.04 -13.93
N GLY A 131 -8.69 9.19 -14.81
CA GLY A 131 -8.45 9.55 -16.21
C GLY A 131 -7.63 10.84 -16.33
N SER A 132 -6.58 10.84 -17.04
CA SER A 132 -5.50 11.83 -17.29
C SER A 132 -5.82 13.34 -17.27
N LYS A 133 -6.77 13.84 -16.51
CA LYS A 133 -7.20 15.25 -16.54
C LYS A 133 -6.78 16.13 -15.35
N ASN A 134 -6.18 15.58 -14.28
CA ASN A 134 -5.68 16.44 -13.22
C ASN A 134 -4.21 16.12 -12.87
N LYS A 135 -3.31 16.74 -13.61
CA LYS A 135 -1.93 16.99 -13.18
C LYS A 135 -1.94 18.01 -12.06
N THR A 136 -2.22 17.62 -10.83
CA THR A 136 -1.81 18.44 -9.68
C THR A 136 -2.38 17.87 -8.37
N GLN A 137 -1.64 16.96 -7.79
CA GLN A 137 -1.40 16.93 -6.33
C GLN A 137 -0.13 16.10 -6.16
N GLY A 138 0.92 16.74 -5.66
CA GLY A 138 2.22 16.13 -5.49
C GLY A 138 2.11 14.77 -4.81
N LEU A 139 2.38 13.73 -5.54
CA LEU A 139 2.38 12.38 -5.04
C LEU A 139 3.50 12.30 -4.00
N ILE A 140 3.12 12.05 -2.76
CA ILE A 140 4.08 11.88 -1.66
C ILE A 140 4.89 10.62 -1.98
N LEU A 141 6.22 10.77 -2.06
CA LEU A 141 7.13 9.64 -2.19
C LEU A 141 7.01 8.75 -0.94
N THR A 142 7.14 7.45 -1.11
CA THR A 142 7.34 6.54 0.02
C THR A 142 8.73 6.76 0.61
N PRO A 143 9.01 6.37 1.86
CA PRO A 143 10.34 6.50 2.45
C PRO A 143 11.43 5.87 1.57
N ARG A 144 11.12 4.73 0.96
CA ARG A 144 12.08 4.01 0.10
C ARG A 144 12.33 4.71 -1.22
N GLU A 145 11.29 5.31 -1.81
CA GLU A 145 11.41 6.16 -3.00
C GLU A 145 12.21 7.43 -2.70
N GLU A 146 12.02 8.03 -1.50
CA GLU A 146 12.82 9.17 -1.06
C GLU A 146 14.30 8.81 -0.89
N GLU A 147 14.61 7.69 -0.25
CA GLU A 147 15.98 7.19 -0.11
C GLU A 147 16.63 6.97 -1.47
N VAL A 148 15.95 6.27 -2.38
CA VAL A 148 16.45 6.07 -3.75
C VAL A 148 16.64 7.40 -4.48
N MET A 149 15.68 8.32 -4.37
CA MET A 149 15.76 9.64 -4.99
C MET A 149 16.97 10.44 -4.48
N LEU A 150 17.22 10.42 -3.15
CA LEU A 150 18.37 11.09 -2.54
C LEU A 150 19.70 10.56 -3.07
N GLU A 151 19.83 9.26 -3.23
CA GLU A 151 21.05 8.66 -3.76
C GLU A 151 21.21 8.92 -5.28
N VAL A 152 20.10 8.97 -6.03
CA VAL A 152 20.09 9.38 -7.43
C VAL A 152 20.50 10.84 -7.59
N LYS A 153 20.05 11.75 -6.74
CA LYS A 153 20.49 13.15 -6.70
C LYS A 153 22.02 13.28 -6.54
N LYS A 154 22.62 12.39 -5.74
CA LYS A 154 24.08 12.32 -5.54
C LYS A 154 24.85 11.73 -6.73
N GLY A 155 24.14 11.22 -7.74
CA GLY A 155 24.75 10.68 -8.98
C GLY A 155 25.11 9.19 -8.93
N PHE A 156 24.80 8.47 -7.84
CA PHE A 156 25.12 7.03 -7.72
C PHE A 156 24.39 6.18 -8.75
N SER A 157 25.05 5.17 -9.30
CA SER A 157 24.45 4.17 -10.19
C SER A 157 23.44 3.28 -9.45
N ASN A 158 22.59 2.57 -10.18
CA ASN A 158 21.63 1.64 -9.56
C ASN A 158 22.32 0.53 -8.74
N LYS A 159 23.49 0.09 -9.17
CA LYS A 159 24.31 -0.90 -8.46
C LYS A 159 24.79 -0.36 -7.12
N GLU A 160 25.39 0.83 -7.12
CA GLU A 160 25.87 1.49 -5.89
C GLU A 160 24.72 1.78 -4.91
N ILE A 161 23.56 2.20 -5.43
CA ILE A 161 22.35 2.41 -4.62
C ILE A 161 21.85 1.09 -4.03
N ALA A 162 21.84 0.02 -4.82
CA ALA A 162 21.45 -1.30 -4.38
C ALA A 162 22.34 -1.80 -3.23
N ASP A 163 23.66 -1.70 -3.41
CA ASP A 163 24.65 -2.09 -2.39
C ASP A 163 24.48 -1.27 -1.09
N LYS A 164 24.28 0.05 -1.23
CA LYS A 164 24.14 0.98 -0.10
C LYS A 164 22.83 0.79 0.69
N LEU A 165 21.74 0.49 0.00
CA LEU A 165 20.41 0.35 0.60
C LEU A 165 20.07 -1.10 0.96
N GLY A 166 20.96 -2.08 0.67
CA GLY A 166 20.74 -3.49 0.95
C GLY A 166 19.62 -4.13 0.13
N ILE A 167 19.42 -3.70 -1.11
CA ILE A 167 18.37 -4.19 -2.02
C ILE A 167 18.96 -4.60 -3.37
N THR A 168 18.14 -5.15 -4.27
CA THR A 168 18.60 -5.53 -5.61
C THR A 168 18.58 -4.34 -6.58
N GLU A 169 19.40 -4.36 -7.63
CA GLU A 169 19.33 -3.34 -8.68
C GLU A 169 17.96 -3.26 -9.36
N SER A 170 17.26 -4.40 -9.47
CA SER A 170 15.92 -4.44 -10.04
C SER A 170 14.91 -3.68 -9.16
N THR A 171 15.06 -3.77 -7.84
CA THR A 171 14.26 -3.03 -6.87
C THR A 171 14.54 -1.52 -6.96
N VAL A 172 15.83 -1.13 -7.07
CA VAL A 172 16.20 0.29 -7.30
C VAL A 172 15.58 0.82 -8.58
N LYS A 173 15.61 0.06 -9.68
CA LYS A 173 14.97 0.44 -10.95
C LYS A 173 13.47 0.67 -10.80
N LYS A 174 12.78 -0.19 -10.05
CA LYS A 174 11.34 -0.04 -9.77
C LYS A 174 11.06 1.24 -8.98
N HIS A 175 11.76 1.46 -7.85
CA HIS A 175 11.58 2.67 -7.05
C HIS A 175 11.90 3.92 -7.86
N LEU A 176 12.99 3.93 -8.64
CA LEU A 176 13.32 5.07 -9.50
C LEU A 176 12.23 5.32 -10.55
N SER A 177 11.69 4.27 -11.16
CA SER A 177 10.57 4.42 -12.12
C SER A 177 9.35 5.06 -11.45
N SER A 178 9.00 4.63 -10.24
CA SER A 178 7.92 5.22 -9.44
C SER A 178 8.20 6.69 -9.10
N VAL A 179 9.43 7.03 -8.69
CA VAL A 179 9.85 8.42 -8.43
C VAL A 179 9.68 9.29 -9.66
N LEU A 180 10.19 8.83 -10.82
CA LEU A 180 10.06 9.57 -12.08
C LEU A 180 8.60 9.82 -12.44
N GLN A 181 7.76 8.82 -12.28
CA GLN A 181 6.34 8.92 -12.55
C GLN A 181 5.63 9.86 -11.57
N LYS A 182 5.88 9.73 -10.28
CA LYS A 182 5.27 10.55 -9.22
C LYS A 182 5.65 12.03 -9.33
N LEU A 183 6.90 12.32 -9.68
CA LEU A 183 7.40 13.69 -9.82
C LEU A 183 7.25 14.23 -11.25
N ASN A 184 6.65 13.43 -12.17
CA ASN A 184 6.49 13.78 -13.59
C ASN A 184 7.83 14.13 -14.27
N PHE A 185 8.90 13.44 -13.88
CA PHE A 185 10.20 13.53 -14.51
C PHE A 185 10.29 12.58 -15.71
N LYS A 186 10.97 13.02 -16.77
CA LYS A 186 11.13 12.22 -18.00
C LYS A 186 12.31 11.26 -17.92
N SER A 187 13.29 11.56 -17.07
CA SER A 187 14.53 10.81 -17.01
C SER A 187 15.22 10.95 -15.66
N ARG A 188 16.16 10.04 -15.38
CA ARG A 188 17.08 10.15 -14.24
C ARG A 188 17.81 11.50 -14.16
N LYS A 189 18.13 12.10 -15.32
CA LYS A 189 18.79 13.41 -15.37
C LYS A 189 17.96 14.50 -14.73
N ASP A 190 16.63 14.42 -14.86
CA ASP A 190 15.72 15.40 -14.27
C ASP A 190 15.76 15.36 -12.74
N VAL A 191 15.93 14.15 -12.16
CA VAL A 191 16.11 13.99 -10.71
C VAL A 191 17.40 14.65 -10.22
N ILE A 192 18.49 14.48 -10.97
CA ILE A 192 19.81 15.08 -10.63
C ILE A 192 19.75 16.61 -10.72
N ILE A 193 19.14 17.16 -11.78
CA ILE A 193 18.97 18.59 -11.96
C ILE A 193 18.09 19.19 -10.87
N TYR A 194 17.00 18.52 -10.51
CA TYR A 194 16.13 18.95 -9.42
C TYR A 194 16.89 19.04 -8.09
N GLY A 195 17.80 18.09 -7.82
CA GLY A 195 18.62 18.10 -6.60
C GLY A 195 19.68 19.18 -6.53
N ASN A 196 20.10 19.75 -7.67
CA ASN A 196 21.11 20.81 -7.71
C ASN A 196 20.52 22.23 -7.59
N ASN A 197 19.18 22.35 -7.58
CA ASN A 197 18.45 23.62 -7.49
C ASN A 197 17.83 23.85 -6.10
N GLU A 198 18.03 22.94 -5.15
CA GLU A 198 17.70 23.09 -3.73
C GLU A 198 18.97 23.42 -2.94
#